data_4f97ea4b848b2475f58bfc2da78477be
#
_entry.id   4f97ea4b848b2475f58bfc2da78477be
#
_cell.length_a   1.000
_cell.length_b   1.000
_cell.length_c   1.000
_cell.angle_alpha   90.00
_cell.angle_beta   90.00
_cell.angle_gamma   90.00
#
_symmetry.space_group_name_H-M   'P 1'
#
loop_
_entity.id
_entity.type
_entity.pdbx_description
1 polymer ?
#
loop_
_entity_poly.entity_id
_entity_poly.type
_entity_poly.pdbx_seq_one_letter_code
_entity_poly.pdbx_strand_id
1 'polypeptide(L)'
;MPSSHEQPSLFDEARAPDPALATLGKAVPPSIRFGTSTWTYDGWSGDVYHRSYRGPQPARRLEEYARYPLFRTVGIDSAFYDPPSEDALAAYARALPPGFPCVSKVWDRITARRFGGSPKWGNLAGMKNPDFLNADLFIDAVIGPYTRAFRDHAGCFVFEIQTMRGKDVPSLDDWTAQLDDFLGHLPRDFRYAVELRNPELLHDAHGDVLRRHGVAHVFNSWTDMPTIGEQLDLPWTFTAPFTVARALLKPGRRYADAVRLFQPYERVQEPVPELRFDLVRVMQEALRHRAEAFMLANNRAEGNAPGTIRAVIEEWMQDGDEH
;
A
#
# COMPACT_ATOMS: atom_id res chain seq x y z
N MET A 1 -1.39 -53.83 1.36
CA MET A 1 -2.14 -52.60 1.25
C MET A 1 -1.29 -51.65 0.41
N PRO A 2 -1.63 -51.35 -0.84
CA PRO A 2 -0.80 -50.46 -1.66
C PRO A 2 -1.12 -49.01 -1.32
N SER A 3 -0.06 -48.22 -1.21
CA SER A 3 -0.05 -46.78 -1.02
C SER A 3 -0.77 -46.09 -2.17
N SER A 4 -1.72 -45.23 -1.85
CA SER A 4 -2.36 -44.30 -2.78
C SER A 4 -1.33 -43.27 -3.25
N HIS A 5 -0.81 -43.44 -4.47
CA HIS A 5 -0.14 -42.39 -5.19
C HIS A 5 -1.21 -41.32 -5.53
N GLU A 6 -1.16 -40.16 -4.86
CA GLU A 6 -1.83 -38.99 -5.34
C GLU A 6 -1.24 -38.65 -6.72
N GLN A 7 -2.05 -38.81 -7.77
CA GLN A 7 -1.71 -38.28 -9.11
C GLN A 7 -1.68 -36.76 -9.03
N PRO A 8 -0.61 -36.09 -9.50
CA PRO A 8 -0.63 -34.65 -9.69
C PRO A 8 -1.81 -34.27 -10.60
N SER A 9 -2.65 -33.36 -10.14
CA SER A 9 -3.75 -32.85 -10.94
C SER A 9 -3.19 -32.19 -12.19
N LEU A 10 -3.77 -32.48 -13.37
CA LEU A 10 -3.45 -31.87 -14.67
C LEU A 10 -3.62 -30.32 -14.68
N PHE A 11 -4.04 -29.71 -13.56
CA PHE A 11 -4.25 -28.29 -13.36
C PHE A 11 -3.13 -27.61 -12.58
N ASP A 12 -2.05 -28.30 -12.25
CA ASP A 12 -0.93 -27.76 -11.43
C ASP A 12 0.22 -27.20 -12.29
N GLU A 13 0.12 -27.23 -13.61
CA GLU A 13 1.05 -26.54 -14.49
C GLU A 13 0.76 -25.03 -14.43
N ALA A 14 1.72 -24.24 -13.93
CA ALA A 14 1.68 -22.80 -13.95
C ALA A 14 1.43 -22.32 -15.39
N ARG A 15 0.21 -21.84 -15.66
CA ARG A 15 -0.14 -21.27 -16.96
C ARG A 15 0.84 -20.15 -17.25
N ALA A 16 1.44 -20.15 -18.46
CA ALA A 16 2.31 -19.06 -18.88
C ALA A 16 1.53 -17.73 -18.80
N PRO A 17 2.15 -16.66 -18.28
CA PRO A 17 1.52 -15.35 -18.24
C PRO A 17 0.98 -14.94 -19.60
N ASP A 18 -0.14 -14.22 -19.64
CA ASP A 18 -0.65 -13.62 -20.87
C ASP A 18 0.46 -12.78 -21.53
N PRO A 19 0.83 -13.07 -22.79
CA PRO A 19 1.91 -12.33 -23.48
C PRO A 19 1.65 -10.82 -23.55
N ALA A 20 0.41 -10.39 -23.63
CA ALA A 20 0.05 -8.97 -23.63
C ALA A 20 0.36 -8.32 -22.26
N LEU A 21 -0.01 -8.97 -21.15
CA LEU A 21 0.35 -8.49 -19.81
C LEU A 21 1.86 -8.48 -19.58
N ALA A 22 2.56 -9.50 -20.09
CA ALA A 22 4.03 -9.53 -19.99
C ALA A 22 4.69 -8.37 -20.77
N THR A 23 4.12 -7.99 -21.90
CA THR A 23 4.58 -6.83 -22.68
C THR A 23 4.35 -5.53 -21.93
N LEU A 24 3.14 -5.31 -21.39
CA LEU A 24 2.81 -4.15 -20.58
C LEU A 24 3.73 -4.06 -19.34
N GLY A 25 3.94 -5.15 -18.65
CA GLY A 25 4.83 -5.18 -17.49
C GLY A 25 6.27 -4.81 -17.82
N LYS A 26 6.79 -5.22 -19.00
CA LYS A 26 8.14 -4.86 -19.44
C LYS A 26 8.28 -3.39 -19.84
N ALA A 27 7.23 -2.76 -20.32
CA ALA A 27 7.22 -1.35 -20.70
C ALA A 27 7.36 -0.40 -19.50
N VAL A 28 6.91 -0.83 -18.31
CA VAL A 28 7.02 -0.01 -17.09
C VAL A 28 8.46 0.10 -16.62
N PRO A 29 9.00 1.32 -16.39
CA PRO A 29 10.36 1.51 -15.87
C PRO A 29 10.62 0.73 -14.56
N PRO A 30 11.84 0.20 -14.33
CA PRO A 30 12.14 -0.58 -13.12
C PRO A 30 11.95 0.16 -11.81
N SER A 31 12.07 1.49 -11.81
CA SER A 31 11.85 2.34 -10.64
C SER A 31 10.36 2.53 -10.30
N ILE A 32 9.45 2.17 -11.20
CA ILE A 32 8.00 2.22 -10.96
C ILE A 32 7.52 0.81 -10.58
N ARG A 33 6.99 0.67 -9.38
CA ARG A 33 6.54 -0.60 -8.82
C ARG A 33 5.05 -0.58 -8.57
N PHE A 34 4.30 -1.18 -9.48
CA PHE A 34 2.87 -1.39 -9.27
C PHE A 34 2.61 -2.57 -8.36
N GLY A 35 1.54 -2.47 -7.59
CA GLY A 35 1.01 -3.52 -6.74
C GLY A 35 -0.33 -3.13 -6.15
N THR A 36 -0.85 -3.96 -5.28
CA THR A 36 -2.15 -3.76 -4.64
C THR A 36 -2.01 -3.63 -3.12
N SER A 37 -2.98 -3.01 -2.47
CA SER A 37 -2.99 -2.78 -1.02
C SER A 37 -2.98 -4.08 -0.19
N THR A 38 -3.50 -5.17 -0.76
CA THR A 38 -3.46 -6.54 -0.22
C THR A 38 -3.74 -7.52 -1.36
N TRP A 39 -3.55 -8.82 -1.11
CA TRP A 39 -3.57 -9.84 -2.17
C TRP A 39 -4.55 -11.00 -1.92
N THR A 40 -5.36 -10.99 -0.89
CA THR A 40 -6.19 -12.14 -0.50
C THR A 40 -7.63 -12.03 -0.99
N TYR A 41 -7.84 -11.79 -2.29
CA TYR A 41 -9.16 -11.66 -2.90
C TYR A 41 -9.52 -12.85 -3.79
N ASP A 42 -10.65 -13.51 -3.53
CA ASP A 42 -11.14 -14.64 -4.34
C ASP A 42 -11.59 -14.20 -5.73
N GLY A 43 -12.09 -12.98 -5.87
CA GLY A 43 -12.52 -12.41 -7.14
C GLY A 43 -11.42 -12.23 -8.20
N TRP A 44 -10.15 -12.46 -7.84
CA TRP A 44 -9.04 -12.44 -8.80
C TRP A 44 -8.72 -13.82 -9.40
N SER A 45 -9.52 -14.84 -9.09
CA SER A 45 -9.39 -16.17 -9.68
C SER A 45 -9.66 -16.12 -11.19
N GLY A 46 -8.75 -16.72 -11.98
CA GLY A 46 -8.80 -16.68 -13.44
C GLY A 46 -8.01 -15.52 -14.07
N ASP A 47 -7.60 -14.52 -13.26
CA ASP A 47 -6.74 -13.41 -13.67
C ASP A 47 -5.37 -13.48 -12.96
N VAL A 48 -5.30 -13.06 -11.68
CA VAL A 48 -4.07 -13.11 -10.89
C VAL A 48 -3.79 -14.52 -10.38
N TYR A 49 -4.84 -15.26 -10.00
CA TYR A 49 -4.73 -16.63 -9.49
C TYR A 49 -5.21 -17.65 -10.50
N HIS A 50 -4.40 -18.65 -10.77
CA HIS A 50 -4.74 -19.76 -11.68
C HIS A 50 -5.53 -20.88 -10.99
N ARG A 51 -5.62 -20.84 -9.67
CA ARG A 51 -6.34 -21.84 -8.85
C ARG A 51 -7.32 -21.18 -7.89
N SER A 52 -8.33 -21.93 -7.49
CA SER A 52 -9.23 -21.53 -6.41
C SER A 52 -8.63 -21.88 -5.06
N TYR A 53 -8.65 -20.95 -4.12
CA TYR A 53 -8.15 -21.15 -2.78
C TYR A 53 -9.30 -21.42 -1.79
N ARG A 54 -9.17 -22.48 -0.99
CA ARG A 54 -10.08 -22.70 0.14
C ARG A 54 -9.52 -22.00 1.37
N GLY A 55 -10.18 -20.93 1.81
CA GLY A 55 -9.72 -20.10 2.92
C GLY A 55 -8.57 -19.14 2.54
N PRO A 56 -8.00 -18.42 3.50
CA PRO A 56 -7.12 -17.28 3.24
C PRO A 56 -5.78 -17.64 2.59
N GLN A 57 -5.09 -18.69 3.00
CA GLN A 57 -3.79 -19.17 2.49
C GLN A 57 -2.85 -18.06 1.97
N PRO A 58 -2.52 -17.03 2.79
CA PRO A 58 -1.91 -15.80 2.29
C PRO A 58 -0.54 -16.01 1.64
N ALA A 59 0.31 -16.88 2.18
CA ALA A 59 1.63 -17.14 1.60
C ALA A 59 1.55 -17.82 0.22
N ARG A 60 0.64 -18.77 0.03
CA ARG A 60 0.45 -19.42 -1.28
C ARG A 60 -0.11 -18.47 -2.32
N ARG A 61 -1.06 -17.62 -1.94
CA ARG A 61 -1.58 -16.55 -2.83
C ARG A 61 -0.50 -15.55 -3.17
N LEU A 62 0.37 -15.21 -2.22
CA LEU A 62 1.47 -14.28 -2.43
C LEU A 62 2.48 -14.80 -3.46
N GLU A 63 2.74 -16.10 -3.47
CA GLU A 63 3.60 -16.75 -4.47
C GLU A 63 3.05 -16.60 -5.90
N GLU A 64 1.74 -16.80 -6.13
CA GLU A 64 1.12 -16.56 -7.43
C GLU A 64 1.05 -15.07 -7.76
N TYR A 65 0.68 -14.24 -6.78
CA TYR A 65 0.64 -12.78 -6.92
C TYR A 65 1.95 -12.21 -7.44
N ALA A 66 3.07 -12.65 -6.87
CA ALA A 66 4.40 -12.14 -7.26
C ALA A 66 4.84 -12.57 -8.67
N ARG A 67 4.14 -13.51 -9.29
CA ARG A 67 4.35 -13.93 -10.69
C ARG A 67 3.50 -13.16 -11.70
N TYR A 68 2.52 -12.36 -11.21
CA TYR A 68 1.67 -11.57 -12.10
C TYR A 68 2.49 -10.47 -12.77
N PRO A 69 2.48 -10.36 -14.11
CA PRO A 69 3.46 -9.55 -14.85
C PRO A 69 3.49 -8.07 -14.51
N LEU A 70 2.37 -7.52 -14.04
CA LEU A 70 2.25 -6.10 -13.71
C LEU A 70 2.67 -5.77 -12.27
N PHE A 71 2.87 -6.78 -11.40
CA PHE A 71 3.14 -6.54 -9.98
C PHE A 71 4.63 -6.63 -9.66
N ARG A 72 5.15 -5.61 -9.00
CA ARG A 72 6.54 -5.50 -8.53
C ARG A 72 6.63 -5.09 -7.07
N THR A 73 5.49 -4.97 -6.41
CA THR A 73 5.34 -4.71 -4.98
C THR A 73 3.99 -5.21 -4.49
N VAL A 74 3.78 -5.25 -3.19
CA VAL A 74 2.49 -5.54 -2.56
C VAL A 74 2.36 -4.79 -1.24
N GLY A 75 1.14 -4.37 -0.92
CA GLY A 75 0.80 -3.81 0.38
C GLY A 75 0.49 -4.89 1.41
N ILE A 76 1.08 -4.80 2.60
CA ILE A 76 0.72 -5.62 3.77
C ILE A 76 -0.22 -4.78 4.64
N ASP A 77 -1.44 -4.51 4.12
CA ASP A 77 -2.42 -3.67 4.83
C ASP A 77 -3.01 -4.37 6.08
N SER A 78 -2.92 -5.70 6.18
CA SER A 78 -3.33 -6.44 7.37
C SER A 78 -2.49 -6.08 8.61
N ALA A 79 -1.24 -5.66 8.43
CA ALA A 79 -0.34 -5.20 9.49
C ALA A 79 -0.88 -3.97 10.24
N PHE A 80 -1.81 -3.24 9.64
CA PHE A 80 -2.51 -2.14 10.29
C PHE A 80 -3.33 -2.59 11.50
N TYR A 81 -3.96 -3.75 11.43
CA TYR A 81 -4.81 -4.24 12.52
C TYR A 81 -4.01 -4.92 13.63
N ASP A 82 -2.95 -5.63 13.26
CA ASP A 82 -2.05 -6.30 14.17
C ASP A 82 -0.72 -6.57 13.45
N PRO A 83 0.45 -6.35 14.09
CA PRO A 83 1.73 -6.66 13.48
C PRO A 83 1.81 -8.14 13.10
N PRO A 84 2.26 -8.48 11.87
CA PRO A 84 2.43 -9.86 11.48
C PRO A 84 3.43 -10.56 12.40
N SER A 85 3.13 -11.79 12.78
CA SER A 85 4.07 -12.61 13.53
C SER A 85 5.33 -12.91 12.71
N GLU A 86 6.43 -13.20 13.38
CA GLU A 86 7.69 -13.56 12.75
C GLU A 86 7.55 -14.78 11.82
N ASP A 87 6.74 -15.77 12.24
CA ASP A 87 6.43 -16.96 11.42
C ASP A 87 5.67 -16.58 10.14
N ALA A 88 4.70 -15.66 10.23
CA ALA A 88 3.97 -15.17 9.07
C ALA A 88 4.88 -14.42 8.11
N LEU A 89 5.74 -13.55 8.63
CA LEU A 89 6.74 -12.81 7.85
C LEU A 89 7.72 -13.76 7.16
N ALA A 90 8.22 -14.77 7.87
CA ALA A 90 9.09 -15.80 7.30
C ALA A 90 8.38 -16.62 6.20
N ALA A 91 7.08 -16.89 6.35
CA ALA A 91 6.29 -17.56 5.32
C ALA A 91 6.11 -16.67 4.07
N TYR A 92 5.90 -15.36 4.25
CA TYR A 92 5.83 -14.40 3.14
C TYR A 92 7.18 -14.25 2.43
N ALA A 93 8.29 -14.18 3.18
CA ALA A 93 9.63 -14.10 2.61
C ALA A 93 9.95 -15.30 1.71
N ARG A 94 9.57 -16.51 2.13
CA ARG A 94 9.75 -17.72 1.31
C ARG A 94 8.88 -17.76 0.05
N ALA A 95 7.75 -17.05 0.05
CA ALA A 95 6.82 -17.00 -1.08
C ALA A 95 7.22 -15.96 -2.14
N LEU A 96 8.04 -14.99 -1.78
CA LEU A 96 8.43 -13.89 -2.65
C LEU A 96 9.74 -14.18 -3.40
N PRO A 97 9.88 -13.75 -4.66
CA PRO A 97 11.16 -13.79 -5.34
C PRO A 97 12.16 -12.79 -4.72
N PRO A 98 13.48 -13.08 -4.78
CA PRO A 98 14.50 -12.16 -4.28
C PRO A 98 14.31 -10.73 -4.82
N GLY A 99 14.43 -9.73 -3.96
CA GLY A 99 14.33 -8.32 -4.32
C GLY A 99 12.91 -7.81 -4.60
N PHE A 100 11.86 -8.58 -4.24
CA PHE A 100 10.47 -8.12 -4.32
C PHE A 100 10.11 -7.34 -3.05
N PRO A 101 10.03 -6.02 -3.09
CA PRO A 101 9.78 -5.19 -1.92
C PRO A 101 8.28 -5.15 -1.58
N CYS A 102 7.96 -5.10 -0.28
CA CYS A 102 6.60 -4.93 0.22
C CYS A 102 6.43 -3.57 0.91
N VAL A 103 5.26 -2.98 0.78
CA VAL A 103 4.86 -1.75 1.48
C VAL A 103 3.99 -2.13 2.66
N SER A 104 4.50 -1.98 3.88
CA SER A 104 3.80 -2.43 5.09
C SER A 104 3.11 -1.27 5.78
N LYS A 105 1.79 -1.36 5.96
CA LYS A 105 1.09 -0.41 6.84
C LYS A 105 1.53 -0.63 8.28
N VAL A 106 1.73 0.46 8.99
CA VAL A 106 2.06 0.41 10.41
C VAL A 106 0.78 0.21 11.22
N TRP A 107 0.92 -0.54 12.30
CA TRP A 107 -0.12 -0.86 13.26
C TRP A 107 -0.88 0.40 13.75
N ASP A 108 -2.22 0.35 13.75
CA ASP A 108 -3.07 1.48 14.14
C ASP A 108 -2.85 1.96 15.59
N ARG A 109 -2.28 1.10 16.44
CA ARG A 109 -1.85 1.51 17.78
C ARG A 109 -0.77 2.59 17.76
N ILE A 110 0.05 2.65 16.72
CA ILE A 110 1.06 3.69 16.54
C ILE A 110 0.48 4.92 15.83
N THR A 111 -0.49 4.73 14.92
CA THR A 111 -0.92 5.79 13.98
C THR A 111 -2.29 6.39 14.29
N ALA A 112 -3.04 5.84 15.25
CA ALA A 112 -4.32 6.36 15.69
C ALA A 112 -4.19 7.17 16.98
N ARG A 113 -4.59 8.44 16.98
CA ARG A 113 -4.58 9.30 18.19
C ARG A 113 -5.63 8.89 19.21
N ARG A 114 -6.70 8.23 18.76
CA ARG A 114 -7.71 7.55 19.58
C ARG A 114 -7.92 6.14 19.08
N PHE A 115 -8.18 5.25 20.02
CA PHE A 115 -8.58 3.90 19.67
C PHE A 115 -9.91 3.92 18.88
N GLY A 116 -9.92 3.29 17.71
CA GLY A 116 -11.11 3.22 16.86
C GLY A 116 -12.22 2.38 17.46
N GLY A 117 -13.39 2.36 16.79
CA GLY A 117 -14.56 1.57 17.19
C GLY A 117 -14.46 0.07 16.90
N SER A 118 -13.28 -0.46 16.53
CA SER A 118 -13.09 -1.89 16.29
C SER A 118 -13.29 -2.69 17.59
N PRO A 119 -13.99 -3.85 17.54
CA PRO A 119 -14.17 -4.73 18.68
C PRO A 119 -12.86 -5.14 19.38
N LYS A 120 -11.73 -5.16 18.65
CA LYS A 120 -10.41 -5.46 19.24
C LYS A 120 -9.99 -4.52 20.36
N TRP A 121 -10.52 -3.28 20.37
CA TRP A 121 -10.19 -2.29 21.38
C TRP A 121 -11.08 -2.37 22.63
N GLY A 122 -12.22 -3.09 22.56
CA GLY A 122 -13.10 -3.29 23.72
C GLY A 122 -13.40 -1.97 24.45
N ASN A 123 -13.10 -1.92 25.74
CA ASN A 123 -13.32 -0.75 26.60
C ASN A 123 -12.39 0.44 26.29
N LEU A 124 -11.35 0.27 25.48
CA LEU A 124 -10.47 1.35 25.05
C LEU A 124 -11.06 2.15 23.88
N ALA A 125 -12.08 1.63 23.19
CA ALA A 125 -12.68 2.30 22.04
C ALA A 125 -13.09 3.74 22.36
N GLY A 126 -12.65 4.70 21.53
CA GLY A 126 -12.88 6.13 21.72
C GLY A 126 -11.97 6.81 22.75
N MET A 127 -11.17 6.07 23.52
CA MET A 127 -10.20 6.67 24.46
C MET A 127 -8.98 7.22 23.72
N LYS A 128 -8.32 8.21 24.34
CA LYS A 128 -7.03 8.70 23.85
C LYS A 128 -6.00 7.55 23.88
N ASN A 129 -5.27 7.40 22.81
CA ASN A 129 -4.24 6.38 22.70
C ASN A 129 -2.89 6.93 23.22
N PRO A 130 -2.34 6.37 24.30
CA PRO A 130 -1.06 6.81 24.85
C PRO A 130 0.14 6.40 23.97
N ASP A 131 -0.05 5.42 23.07
CA ASP A 131 1.01 4.89 22.21
C ASP A 131 1.02 5.56 20.82
N PHE A 132 0.27 6.65 20.63
CA PHE A 132 0.30 7.41 19.39
C PHE A 132 1.69 8.00 19.14
N LEU A 133 2.30 7.66 18.00
CA LEU A 133 3.67 8.02 17.62
C LEU A 133 4.72 7.58 18.67
N ASN A 134 4.54 6.38 19.24
CA ASN A 134 5.51 5.78 20.16
C ASN A 134 6.57 5.01 19.37
N ALA A 135 7.79 5.58 19.27
CA ALA A 135 8.90 5.01 18.50
C ALA A 135 9.42 3.70 19.10
N ASP A 136 9.54 3.60 20.43
CA ASP A 136 10.04 2.39 21.10
C ASP A 136 9.10 1.21 20.84
N LEU A 137 7.78 1.42 21.01
CA LEU A 137 6.79 0.41 20.73
C LEU A 137 6.81 -0.02 19.26
N PHE A 138 6.99 0.91 18.32
CA PHE A 138 7.09 0.60 16.89
C PHE A 138 8.35 -0.22 16.59
N ILE A 139 9.49 0.14 17.19
CA ILE A 139 10.74 -0.58 17.00
C ILE A 139 10.62 -2.01 17.53
N ASP A 140 10.11 -2.18 18.73
CA ASP A 140 10.00 -3.51 19.35
C ASP A 140 8.97 -4.39 18.67
N ALA A 141 7.75 -3.89 18.45
CA ALA A 141 6.64 -4.68 17.99
C ALA A 141 6.60 -4.88 16.45
N VAL A 142 7.18 -3.96 15.68
CA VAL A 142 7.14 -4.00 14.21
C VAL A 142 8.54 -4.22 13.63
N ILE A 143 9.48 -3.30 13.86
CA ILE A 143 10.81 -3.36 13.24
C ILE A 143 11.57 -4.63 13.64
N GLY A 144 11.50 -5.04 14.91
CA GLY A 144 12.17 -6.24 15.40
C GLY A 144 11.85 -7.50 14.60
N PRO A 145 10.57 -7.92 14.49
CA PRO A 145 10.16 -9.06 13.66
C PRO A 145 10.52 -8.92 12.18
N TYR A 146 10.36 -7.74 11.57
CA TYR A 146 10.77 -7.50 10.18
C TYR A 146 12.27 -7.66 9.98
N THR A 147 13.08 -7.18 10.91
CA THR A 147 14.54 -7.32 10.85
C THR A 147 14.96 -8.79 10.86
N ARG A 148 14.29 -9.63 11.67
CA ARG A 148 14.65 -11.04 11.82
C ARG A 148 14.14 -11.92 10.68
N ALA A 149 12.96 -11.64 10.13
CA ALA A 149 12.29 -12.57 9.24
C ALA A 149 11.95 -12.04 7.84
N PHE A 150 12.04 -10.70 7.60
CA PHE A 150 11.51 -10.10 6.37
C PHE A 150 12.32 -8.91 5.82
N ARG A 151 13.53 -8.72 6.31
CA ARG A 151 14.35 -7.54 6.01
C ARG A 151 14.54 -7.30 4.51
N ASP A 152 14.83 -8.34 3.75
CA ASP A 152 15.12 -8.27 2.31
C ASP A 152 13.89 -7.91 1.46
N HIS A 153 12.72 -8.02 2.05
CA HIS A 153 11.44 -7.67 1.43
C HIS A 153 10.77 -6.43 2.03
N ALA A 154 11.36 -5.81 3.06
CA ALA A 154 10.85 -4.58 3.66
C ALA A 154 11.11 -3.38 2.73
N GLY A 155 10.17 -3.08 1.85
CA GLY A 155 10.24 -1.97 0.91
C GLY A 155 10.12 -0.62 1.58
N CYS A 156 9.02 -0.36 2.28
CA CYS A 156 8.85 0.79 3.18
C CYS A 156 7.70 0.54 4.18
N PHE A 157 7.71 1.29 5.29
CA PHE A 157 6.65 1.33 6.27
C PHE A 157 5.81 2.59 6.07
N VAL A 158 4.47 2.44 5.95
CA VAL A 158 3.53 3.54 5.79
C VAL A 158 2.83 3.82 7.12
N PHE A 159 3.11 4.96 7.71
CA PHE A 159 2.37 5.51 8.84
C PHE A 159 1.09 6.19 8.33
N GLU A 160 0.01 5.41 8.20
CA GLU A 160 -1.31 5.95 7.86
C GLU A 160 -1.90 6.63 9.11
N ILE A 161 -1.74 7.93 9.22
CA ILE A 161 -2.27 8.72 10.32
C ILE A 161 -3.80 8.74 10.22
N GLN A 162 -4.45 8.12 11.19
CA GLN A 162 -5.91 8.01 11.19
C GLN A 162 -6.58 9.38 11.33
N THR A 163 -7.72 9.55 10.65
CA THR A 163 -8.48 10.80 10.68
C THR A 163 -8.74 11.27 12.13
N MET A 164 -8.26 12.44 12.44
CA MET A 164 -8.51 13.14 13.70
C MET A 164 -9.70 14.08 13.57
N ARG A 165 -10.45 14.32 14.62
CA ARG A 165 -11.65 15.18 14.58
C ARG A 165 -11.72 16.11 15.78
N GLY A 166 -12.25 17.32 15.56
CA GLY A 166 -12.48 18.31 16.60
C GLY A 166 -11.20 18.61 17.39
N LYS A 167 -11.25 18.51 18.72
CA LYS A 167 -10.11 18.80 19.62
C LYS A 167 -8.92 17.83 19.51
N ASP A 168 -9.08 16.72 18.80
CA ASP A 168 -7.98 15.79 18.60
C ASP A 168 -7.10 16.17 17.42
N VAL A 169 -7.53 17.08 16.53
CA VAL A 169 -6.70 17.68 15.49
C VAL A 169 -5.71 18.62 16.17
N PRO A 170 -4.41 18.36 16.10
CA PRO A 170 -3.39 19.23 16.70
C PRO A 170 -3.26 20.54 15.90
N SER A 171 -2.67 21.56 16.52
CA SER A 171 -2.12 22.67 15.75
C SER A 171 -1.03 22.16 14.80
N LEU A 172 -0.72 22.93 13.75
CA LEU A 172 0.35 22.54 12.82
C LEU A 172 1.72 22.46 13.53
N ASP A 173 1.98 23.35 14.46
CA ASP A 173 3.23 23.37 15.24
C ASP A 173 3.32 22.13 16.16
N ASP A 174 2.23 21.78 16.86
CA ASP A 174 2.21 20.57 17.69
C ASP A 174 2.35 19.30 16.85
N TRP A 175 1.72 19.28 15.67
CA TRP A 175 1.82 18.15 14.73
C TRP A 175 3.26 17.95 14.27
N THR A 176 3.86 19.01 13.76
CA THR A 176 5.22 18.96 13.20
C THR A 176 6.25 18.64 14.27
N ALA A 177 6.12 19.20 15.47
CA ALA A 177 7.00 18.86 16.60
C ALA A 177 6.90 17.39 17.02
N GLN A 178 5.67 16.85 17.16
CA GLN A 178 5.45 15.44 17.49
C GLN A 178 5.97 14.49 16.41
N LEU A 179 5.75 14.84 15.14
CA LEU A 179 6.21 14.03 14.01
C LEU A 179 7.74 14.05 13.91
N ASP A 180 8.37 15.21 14.09
CA ASP A 180 9.81 15.38 14.05
C ASP A 180 10.52 14.57 15.15
N ASP A 181 10.02 14.64 16.37
CA ASP A 181 10.49 13.85 17.50
C ASP A 181 10.37 12.35 17.22
N PHE A 182 9.19 11.89 16.79
CA PHE A 182 8.95 10.48 16.45
C PHE A 182 9.91 9.97 15.37
N LEU A 183 9.98 10.67 14.24
CA LEU A 183 10.81 10.27 13.11
C LEU A 183 12.30 10.33 13.44
N GLY A 184 12.70 11.22 14.37
CA GLY A 184 14.07 11.35 14.86
C GLY A 184 14.57 10.11 15.61
N HIS A 185 13.68 9.36 16.24
CA HIS A 185 13.99 8.15 17.00
C HIS A 185 13.97 6.86 16.16
N LEU A 186 13.52 6.91 14.90
CA LEU A 186 13.41 5.71 14.06
C LEU A 186 14.78 5.25 13.52
N PRO A 187 15.00 3.91 13.39
CA PRO A 187 16.17 3.36 12.72
C PRO A 187 16.32 3.88 11.29
N ARG A 188 17.55 4.24 10.89
CA ARG A 188 17.82 4.85 9.57
C ARG A 188 17.98 3.84 8.43
N ASP A 189 17.98 2.58 8.71
CA ASP A 189 18.20 1.48 7.78
C ASP A 189 16.92 0.91 7.18
N PHE A 190 15.77 1.54 7.46
CA PHE A 190 14.47 1.29 6.83
C PHE A 190 13.93 2.55 6.18
N ARG A 191 13.03 2.37 5.22
CA ARG A 191 12.32 3.47 4.55
C ARG A 191 10.96 3.68 5.18
N TYR A 192 10.58 4.94 5.36
CA TYR A 192 9.33 5.33 5.98
C TYR A 192 8.57 6.31 5.11
N ALA A 193 7.25 6.21 5.13
CA ALA A 193 6.34 7.13 4.46
C ALA A 193 5.19 7.52 5.38
N VAL A 194 4.72 8.75 5.30
CA VAL A 194 3.58 9.24 6.09
C VAL A 194 2.40 9.52 5.17
N GLU A 195 1.27 8.90 5.49
CA GLU A 195 -0.02 9.10 4.83
C GLU A 195 -0.95 9.90 5.75
N LEU A 196 -1.31 11.10 5.34
CA LEU A 196 -2.26 11.93 6.05
C LEU A 196 -3.71 11.58 5.68
N ARG A 197 -4.62 11.71 6.64
CA ARG A 197 -6.08 11.61 6.48
C ARG A 197 -6.79 12.91 6.91
N ASN A 198 -6.02 13.94 7.18
CA ASN A 198 -6.45 15.26 7.61
C ASN A 198 -5.87 16.29 6.64
N PRO A 199 -6.68 16.87 5.72
CA PRO A 199 -6.19 17.82 4.73
C PRO A 199 -5.60 19.11 5.36
N GLU A 200 -6.08 19.50 6.54
CA GLU A 200 -5.57 20.65 7.28
C GLU A 200 -4.11 20.52 7.76
N LEU A 201 -3.57 19.31 7.75
CA LEU A 201 -2.15 19.04 8.07
C LEU A 201 -1.27 18.95 6.82
N LEU A 202 -1.86 19.04 5.63
CA LEU A 202 -1.16 18.99 4.35
C LEU A 202 -0.55 20.39 4.06
N HIS A 203 0.62 20.64 4.64
CA HIS A 203 1.26 21.95 4.67
C HIS A 203 2.78 21.85 4.47
N ASP A 204 3.41 22.94 4.01
CA ASP A 204 4.86 22.98 3.75
C ASP A 204 5.69 22.57 4.98
N ALA A 205 5.28 23.02 6.17
CA ALA A 205 5.96 22.66 7.43
C ALA A 205 5.94 21.14 7.70
N HIS A 206 4.87 20.42 7.30
CA HIS A 206 4.84 18.95 7.33
C HIS A 206 5.86 18.38 6.34
N GLY A 207 5.89 18.90 5.12
CA GLY A 207 6.87 18.51 4.09
C GLY A 207 8.32 18.71 4.54
N ASP A 208 8.61 19.79 5.26
CA ASP A 208 9.94 20.09 5.78
C ASP A 208 10.39 19.08 6.83
N VAL A 209 9.49 18.63 7.70
CA VAL A 209 9.76 17.53 8.65
C VAL A 209 10.10 16.25 7.89
N LEU A 210 9.26 15.85 6.92
CA LEU A 210 9.49 14.63 6.13
C LEU A 210 10.85 14.69 5.43
N ARG A 211 11.17 15.81 4.78
CA ARG A 211 12.43 16.00 4.05
C ARG A 211 13.65 15.92 4.96
N ARG A 212 13.58 16.47 6.16
CA ARG A 212 14.65 16.42 7.16
C ARG A 212 15.02 14.99 7.54
N HIS A 213 14.03 14.11 7.61
CA HIS A 213 14.21 12.70 7.96
C HIS A 213 14.33 11.75 6.76
N GLY A 214 14.22 12.26 5.53
CA GLY A 214 14.22 11.42 4.31
C GLY A 214 13.01 10.48 4.22
N VAL A 215 11.88 10.92 4.79
CA VAL A 215 10.60 10.19 4.82
C VAL A 215 9.72 10.64 3.65
N ALA A 216 9.06 9.71 2.98
CA ALA A 216 8.21 10.04 1.84
C ALA A 216 6.83 10.55 2.28
N HIS A 217 6.29 11.54 1.54
CA HIS A 217 4.86 11.79 1.53
C HIS A 217 4.14 10.68 0.76
N VAL A 218 2.96 10.27 1.24
CA VAL A 218 2.09 9.32 0.53
C VAL A 218 0.96 10.06 -0.16
N PHE A 219 0.99 10.06 -1.48
CA PHE A 219 -0.16 10.50 -2.28
C PHE A 219 -1.31 9.51 -2.11
N ASN A 220 -2.49 9.98 -1.71
CA ASN A 220 -3.61 9.08 -1.49
C ASN A 220 -4.94 9.66 -1.97
N SER A 221 -5.83 8.79 -2.47
CA SER A 221 -7.20 9.14 -2.83
C SER A 221 -8.19 8.74 -1.72
N TRP A 222 -8.03 9.31 -0.53
CA TRP A 222 -8.97 9.07 0.56
C TRP A 222 -10.14 10.05 0.52
N THR A 223 -11.29 9.65 1.09
CA THR A 223 -12.58 10.33 0.99
C THR A 223 -12.55 11.85 1.17
N ASP A 224 -11.83 12.33 2.20
CA ASP A 224 -11.81 13.74 2.61
C ASP A 224 -10.49 14.44 2.22
N MET A 225 -9.56 13.74 1.55
CA MET A 225 -8.30 14.32 1.09
C MET A 225 -8.46 14.98 -0.28
N PRO A 226 -7.63 15.97 -0.62
CA PRO A 226 -7.47 16.43 -1.99
C PRO A 226 -7.13 15.27 -2.92
N THR A 227 -7.46 15.39 -4.20
CA THR A 227 -7.09 14.40 -5.22
C THR A 227 -5.57 14.19 -5.26
N ILE A 228 -5.12 13.08 -5.81
CA ILE A 228 -3.69 12.83 -6.00
C ILE A 228 -3.06 13.94 -6.85
N GLY A 229 -3.77 14.42 -7.87
CA GLY A 229 -3.33 15.52 -8.71
C GLY A 229 -3.16 16.83 -7.95
N GLU A 230 -4.12 17.20 -7.11
CA GLU A 230 -4.01 18.39 -6.25
C GLU A 230 -2.85 18.26 -5.23
N GLN A 231 -2.60 17.05 -4.71
CA GLN A 231 -1.44 16.80 -3.86
C GLN A 231 -0.12 16.92 -4.63
N LEU A 232 -0.06 16.51 -5.90
CA LEU A 232 1.12 16.66 -6.76
C LEU A 232 1.44 18.14 -7.06
N ASP A 233 0.43 19.00 -7.12
CA ASP A 233 0.61 20.43 -7.40
C ASP A 233 1.22 21.19 -6.21
N LEU A 234 1.32 20.55 -5.03
CA LEU A 234 2.02 21.12 -3.87
C LEU A 234 3.55 21.01 -4.06
N PRO A 235 4.31 22.10 -3.88
CA PRO A 235 5.73 22.17 -4.27
C PRO A 235 6.67 21.33 -3.41
N TRP A 236 6.19 20.71 -2.35
CA TRP A 236 7.01 20.04 -1.35
C TRP A 236 6.84 18.51 -1.29
N THR A 237 5.96 17.90 -2.07
CA THR A 237 5.49 16.52 -1.86
C THR A 237 6.50 15.41 -2.19
N PHE A 238 7.55 15.70 -2.97
CA PHE A 238 8.70 14.79 -3.14
C PHE A 238 9.74 15.04 -2.04
N THR A 239 9.61 14.34 -0.92
CA THR A 239 10.40 14.56 0.31
C THR A 239 11.51 13.53 0.55
N ALA A 240 11.59 12.47 -0.29
CA ALA A 240 12.53 11.37 -0.18
C ALA A 240 12.96 10.88 -1.57
N PRO A 241 14.03 10.06 -1.69
CA PRO A 241 14.43 9.46 -2.96
C PRO A 241 13.47 8.35 -3.46
N PHE A 242 12.33 8.22 -2.82
CA PHE A 242 11.23 7.36 -3.23
C PHE A 242 9.89 8.03 -2.89
N THR A 243 8.83 7.54 -3.49
CA THR A 243 7.46 8.00 -3.21
C THR A 243 6.49 6.83 -3.11
N VAL A 244 5.34 7.07 -2.54
CA VAL A 244 4.25 6.08 -2.44
C VAL A 244 2.96 6.73 -2.90
N ALA A 245 2.22 6.07 -3.80
CA ALA A 245 0.88 6.47 -4.18
C ALA A 245 -0.10 5.34 -3.84
N ARG A 246 -1.22 5.70 -3.23
CA ARG A 246 -2.27 4.76 -2.83
C ARG A 246 -3.61 5.19 -3.41
N ALA A 247 -4.04 4.51 -4.49
CA ALA A 247 -5.36 4.64 -5.08
C ALA A 247 -6.37 3.84 -4.25
N LEU A 248 -7.12 4.49 -3.37
CA LEU A 248 -7.92 3.85 -2.33
C LEU A 248 -9.42 3.90 -2.59
N LEU A 249 -9.96 5.10 -2.79
CA LEU A 249 -11.38 5.38 -2.96
C LEU A 249 -11.57 6.51 -3.97
N LYS A 250 -12.74 6.55 -4.61
CA LYS A 250 -13.17 7.75 -5.33
C LYS A 250 -13.46 8.87 -4.31
N PRO A 251 -13.06 10.13 -4.58
CA PRO A 251 -13.38 11.25 -3.71
C PRO A 251 -14.86 11.30 -3.32
N GLY A 252 -15.14 11.57 -2.04
CA GLY A 252 -16.50 11.63 -1.48
C GLY A 252 -17.17 10.26 -1.24
N ARG A 253 -16.57 9.14 -1.68
CA ARG A 253 -17.14 7.80 -1.45
C ARG A 253 -16.77 7.27 -0.08
N ARG A 254 -17.77 6.74 0.65
CA ARG A 254 -17.53 6.06 1.92
C ARG A 254 -16.99 4.66 1.70
N TYR A 255 -16.10 4.22 2.57
CA TYR A 255 -15.52 2.88 2.55
C TYR A 255 -16.57 1.75 2.44
N ALA A 256 -17.61 1.79 3.30
CA ALA A 256 -18.65 0.77 3.32
C ALA A 256 -19.48 0.73 2.02
N ASP A 257 -19.66 1.87 1.36
CA ASP A 257 -20.38 1.96 0.09
C ASP A 257 -19.57 1.31 -1.04
N ALA A 258 -18.26 1.55 -1.09
CA ALA A 258 -17.36 0.91 -2.05
C ALA A 258 -17.32 -0.62 -1.86
N VAL A 259 -17.31 -1.11 -0.62
CA VAL A 259 -17.35 -2.55 -0.33
C VAL A 259 -18.63 -3.18 -0.88
N ARG A 260 -19.81 -2.58 -0.60
CA ARG A 260 -21.09 -3.10 -1.10
C ARG A 260 -21.21 -3.06 -2.62
N LEU A 261 -20.66 -1.99 -3.23
CA LEU A 261 -20.77 -1.78 -4.68
C LEU A 261 -19.92 -2.76 -5.45
N PHE A 262 -18.68 -3.04 -4.97
CA PHE A 262 -17.66 -3.64 -5.81
C PHE A 262 -17.35 -5.11 -5.50
N GLN A 263 -17.79 -5.65 -4.35
CA GLN A 263 -17.60 -7.09 -4.11
C GLN A 263 -18.32 -7.92 -5.20
N PRO A 264 -17.68 -9.05 -5.64
CA PRO A 264 -16.47 -9.69 -5.11
C PRO A 264 -15.15 -9.22 -5.75
N TYR A 265 -15.09 -8.07 -6.43
CA TYR A 265 -13.88 -7.47 -6.99
C TYR A 265 -13.30 -8.19 -8.24
N GLU A 266 -14.16 -8.75 -9.07
CA GLU A 266 -13.76 -9.55 -10.26
C GLU A 266 -13.34 -8.69 -11.45
N ARG A 267 -13.86 -7.47 -11.54
CA ARG A 267 -13.63 -6.56 -12.66
C ARG A 267 -13.71 -5.10 -12.24
N VAL A 268 -13.14 -4.21 -13.03
CA VAL A 268 -13.43 -2.77 -12.96
C VAL A 268 -14.93 -2.56 -13.22
N GLN A 269 -15.60 -1.91 -12.29
CA GLN A 269 -17.05 -1.66 -12.35
C GLN A 269 -17.36 -0.18 -12.57
N GLU A 270 -16.53 0.70 -12.02
CA GLU A 270 -16.67 2.14 -12.17
C GLU A 270 -15.29 2.76 -12.42
N PRO A 271 -14.88 2.92 -13.68
CA PRO A 271 -13.65 3.64 -14.02
C PRO A 271 -13.65 5.07 -13.50
N VAL A 272 -12.50 5.54 -13.01
CA VAL A 272 -12.28 6.90 -12.53
C VAL A 272 -11.11 7.50 -13.32
N PRO A 273 -11.38 8.07 -14.53
CA PRO A 273 -10.33 8.56 -15.44
C PRO A 273 -9.40 9.58 -14.78
N GLU A 274 -9.93 10.47 -13.95
CA GLU A 274 -9.14 11.47 -13.24
C GLU A 274 -8.11 10.83 -12.31
N LEU A 275 -8.49 9.75 -11.61
CA LEU A 275 -7.56 9.01 -10.74
C LEU A 275 -6.46 8.34 -11.55
N ARG A 276 -6.78 7.75 -12.72
CA ARG A 276 -5.80 7.11 -13.58
C ARG A 276 -4.83 8.13 -14.13
N PHE A 277 -5.32 9.26 -14.63
CA PHE A 277 -4.53 10.38 -15.09
C PHE A 277 -3.58 10.89 -13.98
N ASP A 278 -4.08 11.06 -12.76
CA ASP A 278 -3.27 11.46 -11.62
C ASP A 278 -2.16 10.45 -11.31
N LEU A 279 -2.45 9.14 -11.41
CA LEU A 279 -1.44 8.10 -11.22
C LEU A 279 -0.38 8.11 -12.31
N VAL A 280 -0.74 8.38 -13.56
CA VAL A 280 0.22 8.60 -14.66
C VAL A 280 1.12 9.80 -14.35
N ARG A 281 0.55 10.91 -13.86
CA ARG A 281 1.33 12.07 -13.42
C ARG A 281 2.31 11.71 -12.29
N VAL A 282 1.90 10.89 -11.31
CA VAL A 282 2.84 10.42 -10.26
C VAL A 282 4.02 9.67 -10.87
N MET A 283 3.78 8.81 -11.87
CA MET A 283 4.86 8.09 -12.56
C MET A 283 5.83 9.06 -13.24
N GLN A 284 5.30 10.02 -14.00
CA GLN A 284 6.09 11.02 -14.73
C GLN A 284 6.94 11.87 -13.77
N GLU A 285 6.33 12.34 -12.67
CA GLU A 285 7.02 13.12 -11.65
C GLU A 285 8.09 12.29 -10.90
N ALA A 286 7.78 11.05 -10.55
CA ALA A 286 8.76 10.16 -9.93
C ALA A 286 9.99 9.94 -10.85
N LEU A 287 9.78 9.73 -12.14
CA LEU A 287 10.86 9.60 -13.13
C LEU A 287 11.67 10.89 -13.26
N ARG A 288 11.01 12.06 -13.30
CA ARG A 288 11.65 13.38 -13.33
C ARG A 288 12.52 13.63 -12.10
N HIS A 289 12.04 13.24 -10.92
CA HIS A 289 12.75 13.33 -9.65
C HIS A 289 13.76 12.19 -9.43
N ARG A 290 13.86 11.21 -10.36
CA ARG A 290 14.68 10.00 -10.21
C ARG A 290 14.34 9.22 -8.92
N ALA A 291 13.10 9.29 -8.50
CA ALA A 291 12.60 8.61 -7.32
C ALA A 291 12.05 7.22 -7.68
N GLU A 292 12.25 6.24 -6.81
CA GLU A 292 11.51 4.98 -6.87
C GLU A 292 10.05 5.23 -6.46
N ALA A 293 9.07 4.68 -7.19
CA ALA A 293 7.66 4.86 -6.87
C ALA A 293 6.97 3.54 -6.56
N PHE A 294 6.36 3.45 -5.39
CA PHE A 294 5.45 2.37 -5.00
C PHE A 294 4.01 2.80 -5.28
N MET A 295 3.39 2.19 -6.28
CA MET A 295 2.06 2.53 -6.80
C MET A 295 1.06 1.46 -6.38
N LEU A 296 0.28 1.69 -5.34
CA LEU A 296 -0.65 0.70 -4.77
C LEU A 296 -2.10 1.02 -5.13
N ALA A 297 -2.75 0.12 -5.86
CA ALA A 297 -4.18 0.22 -6.09
C ALA A 297 -4.98 -0.63 -5.08
N ASN A 298 -6.17 -0.16 -4.74
CA ASN A 298 -7.14 -0.89 -3.94
C ASN A 298 -8.38 -1.21 -4.79
N ASN A 299 -8.97 -2.38 -4.61
CA ASN A 299 -10.20 -2.77 -5.31
C ASN A 299 -11.35 -1.76 -5.12
N ARG A 300 -11.34 -1.00 -4.03
CA ARG A 300 -12.37 0.00 -3.72
C ARG A 300 -12.25 1.29 -4.50
N ALA A 301 -11.17 1.47 -5.26
CA ALA A 301 -11.05 2.61 -6.18
C ALA A 301 -12.04 2.50 -7.34
N GLU A 302 -11.98 1.40 -8.10
CA GLU A 302 -12.75 1.18 -9.33
C GLU A 302 -13.48 -0.17 -9.39
N GLY A 303 -13.29 -1.06 -8.41
CA GLY A 303 -13.88 -2.40 -8.37
C GLY A 303 -12.89 -3.55 -8.53
N ASN A 304 -11.71 -3.32 -9.14
CA ASN A 304 -10.70 -4.34 -9.36
C ASN A 304 -9.31 -3.70 -9.49
N ALA A 305 -8.45 -3.91 -8.52
CA ALA A 305 -7.14 -3.28 -8.49
C ALA A 305 -6.19 -3.75 -9.63
N PRO A 306 -6.14 -5.04 -10.02
CA PRO A 306 -5.38 -5.48 -11.19
C PRO A 306 -5.80 -4.75 -12.48
N GLY A 307 -7.11 -4.63 -12.72
CA GLY A 307 -7.66 -3.91 -13.87
C GLY A 307 -7.36 -2.41 -13.84
N THR A 308 -7.43 -1.77 -12.66
CA THR A 308 -7.02 -0.36 -12.49
C THR A 308 -5.54 -0.18 -12.87
N ILE A 309 -4.65 -1.03 -12.35
CA ILE A 309 -3.21 -0.96 -12.66
C ILE A 309 -2.97 -1.14 -14.15
N ARG A 310 -3.62 -2.12 -14.77
CA ARG A 310 -3.53 -2.35 -16.22
C ARG A 310 -3.90 -1.09 -17.00
N ALA A 311 -5.05 -0.50 -16.69
CA ALA A 311 -5.52 0.71 -17.38
C ALA A 311 -4.57 1.90 -17.22
N VAL A 312 -4.00 2.11 -16.02
CA VAL A 312 -3.00 3.17 -15.80
C VAL A 312 -1.74 2.96 -16.66
N ILE A 313 -1.27 1.71 -16.78
CA ILE A 313 -0.10 1.40 -17.60
C ILE A 313 -0.42 1.60 -19.09
N GLU A 314 -1.61 1.19 -19.55
CA GLU A 314 -2.06 1.39 -20.92
C GLU A 314 -2.17 2.89 -21.26
N GLU A 315 -2.73 3.72 -20.38
CA GLU A 315 -2.79 5.19 -20.54
C GLU A 315 -1.39 5.82 -20.59
N TRP A 316 -0.49 5.44 -19.67
CA TRP A 316 0.87 5.94 -19.65
C TRP A 316 1.65 5.62 -20.93
N MET A 317 1.44 4.44 -21.54
CA MET A 317 2.08 4.08 -22.80
C MET A 317 1.55 4.91 -23.97
N GLN A 318 0.25 5.23 -24.00
CA GLN A 318 -0.34 6.07 -25.04
C GLN A 318 0.22 7.49 -25.00
N ASP A 319 0.39 8.07 -23.81
CA ASP A 319 1.01 9.39 -23.64
C ASP A 319 2.47 9.41 -24.14
N GLY A 320 3.20 8.30 -23.98
CA GLY A 320 4.60 8.18 -24.41
C GLY A 320 4.79 8.07 -25.93
N ASP A 321 3.78 7.60 -26.66
CA ASP A 321 3.80 7.49 -28.13
C ASP A 321 3.43 8.83 -28.81
N GLU A 322 2.88 9.82 -28.07
CA GLU A 322 2.51 11.14 -28.60
C GLU A 322 3.64 12.20 -28.48
N HIS A 323 4.77 11.86 -27.88
CA HIS A 323 5.93 12.72 -27.64
C HIS A 323 7.21 12.11 -28.18
#